data_7415d49eabe10fdb4985791dc5aba38b
#
_entry.id   7415d49eabe10fdb4985791dc5aba38b
#
_cell.length_a   1.000
_cell.length_b   1.000
_cell.length_c   1.000
_cell.angle_alpha   90.00
_cell.angle_beta   90.00
_cell.angle_gamma   90.00
#
_symmetry.space_group_name_H-M   'P 1'
#
loop_
_entity.id
_entity.type
_entity.pdbx_description
1 polymer ?
#
loop_
_entity_poly.entity_id
_entity_poly.type
_entity_poly.pdbx_seq_one_letter_code
_entity_poly.pdbx_strand_id
1 'polypeptide(L)'
;MSNRQYFKAEALKHRHTVLRKLLILMPVICVALAAFLTHVFFAVDGYNWWYMGMYPGFVALVCGTICEKEKKMKNRAILALPCDMGRVWDAKVLYGILMSGAAMLLLVLLVLAVAFILEHVLNVTFIIRPSLFSQLEAGVLLWLSFCWQIPWCLLLSQMLGRTVMLLVHFVLYDVMAIFCPYLFFICYFRGRSEPE
;
A
#
# COMPACT_ATOMS: atom_id res chain seq x y z
N MET A 1 -9.51 -21.05 20.17
CA MET A 1 -8.21 -20.52 19.72
C MET A 1 -8.12 -19.02 20.04
N SER A 2 -6.94 -18.53 20.48
CA SER A 2 -6.72 -17.08 20.72
C SER A 2 -6.50 -16.35 19.40
N ASN A 3 -6.83 -15.04 19.32
CA ASN A 3 -6.61 -14.20 18.14
C ASN A 3 -5.14 -14.23 17.65
N ARG A 4 -4.19 -14.35 18.60
CA ARG A 4 -2.76 -14.50 18.30
C ARG A 4 -2.44 -15.79 17.53
N GLN A 5 -3.19 -16.88 17.76
CA GLN A 5 -3.01 -18.14 17.04
C GLN A 5 -3.51 -18.07 15.61
N TYR A 6 -4.65 -17.39 15.36
CA TYR A 6 -5.16 -17.13 14.01
C TYR A 6 -4.18 -16.30 13.20
N PHE A 7 -3.64 -15.22 13.79
CA PHE A 7 -2.63 -14.39 13.14
C PHE A 7 -1.34 -15.17 12.82
N LYS A 8 -0.82 -15.97 13.77
CA LYS A 8 0.36 -16.82 13.52
C LYS A 8 0.14 -17.83 12.40
N ALA A 9 -1.04 -18.43 12.34
CA ALA A 9 -1.40 -19.36 11.28
C ALA A 9 -1.39 -18.67 9.90
N GLU A 10 -1.95 -17.45 9.81
CA GLU A 10 -1.95 -16.66 8.58
C GLU A 10 -0.53 -16.24 8.18
N ALA A 11 0.28 -15.78 9.11
CA ALA A 11 1.67 -15.40 8.87
C ALA A 11 2.54 -16.59 8.41
N LEU A 12 2.35 -17.79 8.99
CA LEU A 12 3.03 -19.02 8.58
C LEU A 12 2.62 -19.46 7.17
N LYS A 13 1.33 -19.35 6.84
CA LYS A 13 0.78 -19.68 5.53
C LYS A 13 1.45 -18.88 4.42
N HIS A 14 1.86 -17.63 4.71
CA HIS A 14 2.47 -16.73 3.74
C HIS A 14 4.00 -16.60 3.85
N ARG A 15 4.65 -17.38 4.72
CA ARG A 15 6.09 -17.28 5.01
C ARG A 15 6.99 -17.45 3.78
N HIS A 16 6.62 -18.31 2.83
CA HIS A 16 7.41 -18.63 1.62
C HIS A 16 6.69 -18.25 0.33
N THR A 17 5.90 -17.16 0.36
CA THR A 17 5.13 -16.72 -0.80
C THR A 17 5.77 -15.54 -1.51
N VAL A 18 5.23 -15.25 -2.69
CA VAL A 18 5.55 -14.08 -3.52
C VAL A 18 5.37 -12.76 -2.73
N LEU A 19 4.53 -12.74 -1.68
CA LEU A 19 4.30 -11.55 -0.85
C LEU A 19 5.58 -10.95 -0.27
N ARG A 20 6.52 -11.78 0.20
CA ARG A 20 7.80 -11.27 0.72
C ARG A 20 8.68 -10.67 -0.36
N LYS A 21 8.62 -11.23 -1.57
CA LYS A 21 9.35 -10.68 -2.72
C LYS A 21 8.74 -9.35 -3.13
N LEU A 22 7.42 -9.24 -3.18
CA LEU A 22 6.71 -8.00 -3.48
C LEU A 22 6.98 -6.91 -2.44
N LEU A 23 7.04 -7.28 -1.15
CA LEU A 23 7.35 -6.36 -0.05
C LEU A 23 8.67 -5.60 -0.28
N ILE A 24 9.68 -6.28 -0.81
CA ILE A 24 10.99 -5.68 -1.06
C ILE A 24 11.03 -5.04 -2.46
N LEU A 25 10.53 -5.76 -3.47
CA LEU A 25 10.66 -5.38 -4.87
C LEU A 25 9.95 -4.07 -5.20
N MET A 26 8.72 -3.88 -4.69
CA MET A 26 7.91 -2.70 -5.02
C MET A 26 8.51 -1.39 -4.49
N PRO A 27 8.92 -1.28 -3.21
CA PRO A 27 9.60 -0.09 -2.72
C PRO A 27 10.96 0.15 -3.42
N VAL A 28 11.73 -0.90 -3.71
CA VAL A 28 13.01 -0.78 -4.41
C VAL A 28 12.81 -0.24 -5.83
N ILE A 29 11.85 -0.76 -6.59
CA ILE A 29 11.53 -0.24 -7.93
C ILE A 29 11.10 1.22 -7.86
N CYS A 30 10.24 1.57 -6.90
CA CYS A 30 9.77 2.94 -6.73
C CYS A 30 10.93 3.93 -6.47
N VAL A 31 11.80 3.59 -5.53
CA VAL A 31 12.96 4.41 -5.18
C VAL A 31 13.97 4.49 -6.33
N ALA A 32 14.20 3.39 -7.04
CA ALA A 32 15.06 3.37 -8.22
C ALA A 32 14.52 4.26 -9.35
N LEU A 33 13.22 4.20 -9.62
CA LEU A 33 12.57 5.07 -10.62
C LEU A 33 12.68 6.55 -10.22
N ALA A 34 12.41 6.90 -8.97
CA ALA A 34 12.54 8.28 -8.48
C ALA A 34 13.99 8.79 -8.58
N ALA A 35 14.97 7.97 -8.22
CA ALA A 35 16.38 8.32 -8.31
C ALA A 35 16.85 8.52 -9.76
N PHE A 36 16.33 7.71 -10.69
CA PHE A 36 16.71 7.77 -12.10
C PHE A 36 16.04 8.93 -12.85
N LEU A 37 14.74 9.17 -12.58
CA LEU A 37 13.95 10.15 -13.33
C LEU A 37 14.08 11.58 -12.78
N THR A 38 14.18 11.72 -11.44
CA THR A 38 14.03 13.01 -10.76
C THR A 38 15.01 13.19 -9.61
N HIS A 39 16.30 12.96 -9.89
CA HIS A 39 17.34 13.01 -8.86
C HIS A 39 17.36 14.29 -8.03
N VAL A 40 16.98 15.44 -8.58
CA VAL A 40 16.95 16.76 -7.90
C VAL A 40 15.77 16.88 -6.91
N PHE A 41 14.62 16.26 -7.21
CA PHE A 41 13.41 16.20 -6.38
C PHE A 41 13.20 14.82 -5.76
N PHE A 42 14.21 14.00 -5.74
CA PHE A 42 14.17 12.57 -5.42
C PHE A 42 13.28 12.21 -4.22
N ALA A 43 13.46 12.92 -3.09
CA ALA A 43 12.71 12.55 -1.87
C ALA A 43 11.19 12.79 -2.01
N VAL A 44 10.79 13.89 -2.64
CA VAL A 44 9.36 14.22 -2.84
C VAL A 44 8.75 13.28 -3.87
N ASP A 45 9.44 13.06 -4.98
CA ASP A 45 8.94 12.23 -6.08
C ASP A 45 8.91 10.75 -5.72
N GLY A 46 9.79 10.27 -4.85
CA GLY A 46 9.72 8.92 -4.31
C GLY A 46 8.39 8.64 -3.60
N TYR A 47 7.91 9.58 -2.79
CA TYR A 47 6.58 9.48 -2.18
C TYR A 47 5.45 9.66 -3.19
N ASN A 48 5.58 10.56 -4.17
CA ASN A 48 4.58 10.78 -5.22
C ASN A 48 4.37 9.51 -6.06
N TRP A 49 5.44 8.89 -6.57
CA TRP A 49 5.36 7.63 -7.32
C TRP A 49 4.76 6.50 -6.49
N TRP A 50 5.09 6.49 -5.19
CA TRP A 50 4.56 5.49 -4.28
C TRP A 50 3.06 5.61 -4.12
N TYR A 51 2.54 6.77 -3.73
CA TYR A 51 1.11 6.91 -3.46
C TYR A 51 0.25 6.92 -4.73
N MET A 52 0.76 7.41 -5.87
CA MET A 52 -0.03 7.52 -7.11
C MET A 52 -0.43 6.18 -7.71
N GLY A 53 0.39 5.13 -7.59
CA GLY A 53 0.08 3.85 -8.24
C GLY A 53 0.73 2.63 -7.60
N MET A 54 1.98 2.76 -7.13
CA MET A 54 2.73 1.61 -6.61
C MET A 54 2.11 1.05 -5.32
N TYR A 55 1.70 1.91 -4.38
CA TYR A 55 1.15 1.49 -3.10
C TYR A 55 -0.26 0.91 -3.20
N PRO A 56 -1.24 1.56 -3.86
CA PRO A 56 -2.54 0.93 -4.11
C PRO A 56 -2.42 -0.41 -4.82
N GLY A 57 -1.53 -0.48 -5.83
CA GLY A 57 -1.23 -1.73 -6.54
C GLY A 57 -0.62 -2.80 -5.63
N PHE A 58 0.31 -2.43 -4.76
CA PHE A 58 0.89 -3.31 -3.76
C PHE A 58 -0.17 -3.86 -2.80
N VAL A 59 -1.02 -3.00 -2.23
CA VAL A 59 -2.12 -3.40 -1.33
C VAL A 59 -3.06 -4.39 -2.02
N ALA A 60 -3.47 -4.09 -3.25
CA ALA A 60 -4.34 -4.96 -4.04
C ALA A 60 -3.69 -6.33 -4.32
N LEU A 61 -2.41 -6.35 -4.70
CA LEU A 61 -1.66 -7.60 -4.95
C LEU A 61 -1.51 -8.44 -3.67
N VAL A 62 -1.24 -7.81 -2.53
CA VAL A 62 -1.16 -8.47 -1.22
C VAL A 62 -2.50 -9.12 -0.89
N CYS A 63 -3.60 -8.37 -0.94
CA CYS A 63 -4.94 -8.86 -0.64
C CYS A 63 -5.37 -9.98 -1.60
N GLY A 64 -5.11 -9.82 -2.90
CA GLY A 64 -5.38 -10.83 -3.90
C GLY A 64 -4.65 -12.14 -3.65
N THR A 65 -3.37 -12.05 -3.25
CA THR A 65 -2.55 -13.25 -2.96
C THR A 65 -2.97 -13.93 -1.66
N ILE A 66 -3.41 -13.17 -0.66
CA ILE A 66 -3.95 -13.72 0.60
C ILE A 66 -5.19 -14.58 0.30
N CYS A 67 -6.12 -14.08 -0.52
CA CYS A 67 -7.36 -14.77 -0.84
C CYS A 67 -7.18 -15.94 -1.83
N GLU A 68 -6.24 -15.84 -2.77
CA GLU A 68 -6.06 -16.85 -3.83
C GLU A 68 -5.73 -18.23 -3.29
N LYS A 69 -4.92 -18.33 -2.23
CA LYS A 69 -4.56 -19.62 -1.63
C LYS A 69 -5.77 -20.39 -1.11
N GLU A 70 -6.71 -19.69 -0.49
CA GLU A 70 -7.92 -20.30 0.05
C GLU A 70 -8.89 -20.69 -1.06
N LYS A 71 -9.02 -19.84 -2.07
CA LYS A 71 -9.87 -20.09 -3.24
C LYS A 71 -9.39 -21.33 -4.01
N LYS A 72 -8.08 -21.53 -4.19
CA LYS A 72 -7.51 -22.73 -4.79
C LYS A 72 -7.85 -24.01 -4.03
N MET A 73 -7.91 -23.94 -2.70
CA MET A 73 -8.31 -25.07 -1.84
C MET A 73 -9.83 -25.17 -1.64
N LYS A 74 -10.64 -24.40 -2.37
CA LYS A 74 -12.12 -24.31 -2.24
C LYS A 74 -12.56 -24.09 -0.78
N ASN A 75 -11.77 -23.34 0.00
CA ASN A 75 -11.98 -23.07 1.42
C ASN A 75 -12.08 -24.33 2.32
N ARG A 76 -11.78 -25.54 1.79
CA ARG A 76 -11.95 -26.81 2.53
C ARG A 76 -11.14 -26.85 3.82
N ALA A 77 -9.94 -26.27 3.82
CA ALA A 77 -9.10 -26.26 5.01
C ALA A 77 -9.70 -25.44 6.17
N ILE A 78 -10.45 -24.38 5.85
CA ILE A 78 -11.09 -23.51 6.85
C ILE A 78 -12.43 -24.15 7.29
N LEU A 79 -13.20 -24.70 6.36
CA LEU A 79 -14.50 -25.31 6.63
C LEU A 79 -14.37 -26.62 7.41
N ALA A 80 -13.24 -27.33 7.30
CA ALA A 80 -12.98 -28.58 8.03
C ALA A 80 -12.59 -28.36 9.50
N LEU A 81 -12.23 -27.14 9.87
CA LEU A 81 -11.81 -26.81 11.26
C LEU A 81 -12.95 -26.09 11.98
N PRO A 82 -13.17 -26.34 13.28
CA PRO A 82 -14.12 -25.58 14.10
C PRO A 82 -13.56 -24.19 14.40
N CYS A 83 -13.44 -23.36 13.36
CA CYS A 83 -12.88 -22.01 13.43
C CYS A 83 -13.98 -20.95 13.33
N ASP A 84 -13.84 -19.90 14.11
CA ASP A 84 -14.67 -18.71 14.00
C ASP A 84 -14.24 -17.92 12.75
N MET A 85 -15.14 -17.84 11.76
CA MET A 85 -14.90 -17.17 10.48
C MET A 85 -14.60 -15.67 10.64
N GLY A 86 -15.20 -15.01 11.63
CA GLY A 86 -14.93 -13.60 11.91
C GLY A 86 -13.47 -13.39 12.33
N ARG A 87 -12.95 -14.22 13.20
CA ARG A 87 -11.54 -14.14 13.65
C ARG A 87 -10.54 -14.49 12.54
N VAL A 88 -10.92 -15.38 11.63
CA VAL A 88 -10.10 -15.66 10.43
C VAL A 88 -10.03 -14.43 9.54
N TRP A 89 -11.15 -13.72 9.36
CA TRP A 89 -11.22 -12.48 8.61
C TRP A 89 -10.34 -11.38 9.25
N ASP A 90 -10.51 -11.16 10.55
CA ASP A 90 -9.73 -10.18 11.30
C ASP A 90 -8.22 -10.44 11.21
N ALA A 91 -7.82 -11.71 11.26
CA ALA A 91 -6.42 -12.10 11.11
C ALA A 91 -5.85 -11.76 9.71
N LYS A 92 -6.65 -11.90 8.63
CA LYS A 92 -6.25 -11.51 7.28
C LYS A 92 -6.12 -10.00 7.12
N VAL A 93 -7.10 -9.25 7.63
CA VAL A 93 -7.06 -7.80 7.63
C VAL A 93 -5.84 -7.30 8.38
N LEU A 94 -5.60 -7.80 9.58
CA LEU A 94 -4.44 -7.44 10.39
C LEU A 94 -3.12 -7.79 9.69
N TYR A 95 -3.04 -8.96 9.04
CA TYR A 95 -1.85 -9.36 8.28
C TYR A 95 -1.62 -8.41 7.09
N GLY A 96 -2.67 -8.01 6.36
CA GLY A 96 -2.61 -7.01 5.29
C GLY A 96 -2.10 -5.65 5.79
N ILE A 97 -2.64 -5.16 6.92
CA ILE A 97 -2.22 -3.91 7.56
C ILE A 97 -0.73 -3.95 7.95
N LEU A 98 -0.27 -5.04 8.53
CA LEU A 98 1.14 -5.17 8.91
C LEU A 98 2.07 -5.26 7.70
N MET A 99 1.66 -5.97 6.64
CA MET A 99 2.44 -6.05 5.39
C MET A 99 2.52 -4.70 4.68
N SER A 100 1.42 -3.93 4.65
CA SER A 100 1.41 -2.59 4.07
C SER A 100 2.23 -1.59 4.88
N GLY A 101 2.17 -1.66 6.21
CA GLY A 101 3.02 -0.86 7.09
C GLY A 101 4.51 -1.19 6.96
N ALA A 102 4.85 -2.48 6.83
CA ALA A 102 6.23 -2.92 6.61
C ALA A 102 6.78 -2.41 5.26
N ALA A 103 5.96 -2.41 4.20
CA ALA A 103 6.34 -1.86 2.90
C ALA A 103 6.58 -0.35 2.98
N MET A 104 5.72 0.37 3.71
CA MET A 104 5.86 1.81 3.91
C MET A 104 7.12 2.16 4.70
N LEU A 105 7.38 1.42 5.80
CA LEU A 105 8.61 1.58 6.57
C LEU A 105 9.86 1.33 5.72
N LEU A 106 9.84 0.27 4.91
CA LEU A 106 10.93 -0.04 4.00
C LEU A 106 11.14 1.07 2.97
N LEU A 107 10.06 1.64 2.41
CA LEU A 107 10.15 2.79 1.50
C LEU A 107 10.86 3.98 2.17
N VAL A 108 10.41 4.37 3.37
CA VAL A 108 11.01 5.48 4.12
C VAL A 108 12.51 5.26 4.34
N LEU A 109 12.89 4.06 4.78
CA LEU A 109 14.30 3.70 5.00
C LEU A 109 15.12 3.74 3.70
N LEU A 110 14.55 3.25 2.58
CA LEU A 110 15.22 3.29 1.28
C LEU A 110 15.36 4.72 0.76
N VAL A 111 14.33 5.55 0.88
CA VAL A 111 14.41 6.97 0.48
C VAL A 111 15.51 7.69 1.27
N LEU A 112 15.59 7.48 2.58
CA LEU A 112 16.65 8.07 3.41
C LEU A 112 18.04 7.57 3.01
N ALA A 113 18.20 6.26 2.82
CA ALA A 113 19.49 5.67 2.45
C ALA A 113 19.97 6.15 1.06
N VAL A 114 19.08 6.17 0.07
CA VAL A 114 19.42 6.59 -1.30
C VAL A 114 19.64 8.11 -1.35
N ALA A 115 18.85 8.92 -0.62
CA ALA A 115 19.11 10.35 -0.51
C ALA A 115 20.51 10.64 0.06
N PHE A 116 20.91 9.91 1.10
CA PHE A 116 22.26 10.02 1.66
C PHE A 116 23.36 9.67 0.64
N ILE A 117 23.16 8.59 -0.14
CA ILE A 117 24.11 8.18 -1.18
C ILE A 117 24.20 9.24 -2.29
N LEU A 118 23.05 9.72 -2.80
CA LEU A 118 23.01 10.74 -3.86
C LEU A 118 23.72 12.03 -3.43
N GLU A 119 23.54 12.45 -2.18
CA GLU A 119 24.16 13.66 -1.65
C GLU A 119 25.69 13.52 -1.45
N HIS A 120 26.13 12.43 -0.81
CA HIS A 120 27.52 12.29 -0.39
C HIS A 120 28.43 11.62 -1.43
N VAL A 121 27.88 10.77 -2.31
CA VAL A 121 28.67 10.05 -3.32
C VAL A 121 28.57 10.74 -4.68
N LEU A 122 27.38 11.17 -5.08
CA LEU A 122 27.14 11.77 -6.39
C LEU A 122 27.10 13.31 -6.35
N ASN A 123 27.27 13.93 -5.17
CA ASN A 123 27.24 15.38 -4.95
C ASN A 123 25.99 16.06 -5.54
N VAL A 124 24.85 15.39 -5.53
CA VAL A 124 23.58 15.93 -6.00
C VAL A 124 23.06 16.95 -4.98
N THR A 125 22.75 18.15 -5.45
CA THR A 125 22.10 19.16 -4.62
C THR A 125 20.59 19.04 -4.74
N PHE A 126 19.91 18.74 -3.64
CA PHE A 126 18.46 18.68 -3.60
C PHE A 126 17.85 20.08 -3.46
N ILE A 127 16.81 20.38 -4.23
CA ILE A 127 16.06 21.65 -4.10
C ILE A 127 15.18 21.61 -2.84
N ILE A 128 14.59 20.43 -2.53
CA ILE A 128 13.75 20.26 -1.34
C ILE A 128 14.33 19.15 -0.49
N ARG A 129 14.66 19.48 0.76
CA ARG A 129 15.14 18.53 1.77
C ARG A 129 14.11 18.39 2.88
N PRO A 130 13.17 17.42 2.78
CA PRO A 130 12.24 17.18 3.86
C PRO A 130 13.00 16.65 5.09
N SER A 131 12.64 17.15 6.27
CA SER A 131 13.22 16.67 7.53
C SER A 131 12.89 15.18 7.76
N LEU A 132 13.69 14.49 8.58
CA LEU A 132 13.41 13.10 8.95
C LEU A 132 12.02 12.94 9.57
N PHE A 133 11.63 13.88 10.42
CA PHE A 133 10.33 13.88 11.08
C PHE A 133 9.19 14.04 10.05
N SER A 134 9.33 14.96 9.10
CA SER A 134 8.34 15.17 8.03
C SER A 134 8.18 13.93 7.14
N GLN A 135 9.27 13.22 6.85
CA GLN A 135 9.21 11.98 6.06
C GLN A 135 8.51 10.84 6.81
N LEU A 136 8.78 10.69 8.11
CA LEU A 136 8.09 9.71 8.96
C LEU A 136 6.61 10.03 9.09
N GLU A 137 6.27 11.30 9.33
CA GLU A 137 4.89 11.78 9.41
C GLU A 137 4.14 11.49 8.10
N ALA A 138 4.70 11.87 6.96
CA ALA A 138 4.12 11.58 5.64
C ALA A 138 3.93 10.08 5.43
N GLY A 139 4.91 9.25 5.83
CA GLY A 139 4.81 7.80 5.76
C GLY A 139 3.66 7.23 6.59
N VAL A 140 3.52 7.69 7.83
CA VAL A 140 2.43 7.24 8.72
C VAL A 140 1.07 7.69 8.20
N LEU A 141 0.94 8.94 7.76
CA LEU A 141 -0.30 9.48 7.21
C LEU A 141 -0.73 8.73 5.96
N LEU A 142 0.20 8.47 5.03
CA LEU A 142 -0.07 7.67 3.84
C LEU A 142 -0.49 6.25 4.22
N TRP A 143 0.22 5.58 5.12
CA TRP A 143 -0.15 4.24 5.56
C TRP A 143 -1.56 4.19 6.14
N LEU A 144 -1.90 5.10 7.05
CA LEU A 144 -3.24 5.18 7.64
C LEU A 144 -4.32 5.46 6.59
N SER A 145 -4.03 6.38 5.65
CA SER A 145 -4.96 6.72 4.57
C SER A 145 -5.30 5.54 3.66
N PHE A 146 -4.41 4.55 3.54
CA PHE A 146 -4.62 3.37 2.71
C PHE A 146 -5.13 2.14 3.46
N CYS A 147 -5.16 2.15 4.80
CA CYS A 147 -5.61 1.00 5.59
C CYS A 147 -7.05 0.56 5.26
N TRP A 148 -7.95 1.48 4.91
CA TRP A 148 -9.34 1.15 4.54
C TRP A 148 -9.43 0.33 3.25
N GLN A 149 -8.45 0.42 2.35
CA GLN A 149 -8.43 -0.34 1.11
C GLN A 149 -8.24 -1.83 1.34
N ILE A 150 -7.59 -2.22 2.45
CA ILE A 150 -7.28 -3.62 2.74
C ILE A 150 -8.55 -4.48 2.89
N PRO A 151 -9.50 -4.16 3.79
CA PRO A 151 -10.73 -4.95 3.89
C PRO A 151 -11.56 -4.91 2.60
N TRP A 152 -11.55 -3.78 1.88
CA TRP A 152 -12.20 -3.63 0.60
C TRP A 152 -11.61 -4.58 -0.47
N CYS A 153 -10.29 -4.56 -0.67
CA CYS A 153 -9.62 -5.43 -1.62
C CYS A 153 -9.73 -6.92 -1.25
N LEU A 154 -9.70 -7.27 0.04
CA LEU A 154 -9.93 -8.64 0.50
C LEU A 154 -11.34 -9.11 0.14
N LEU A 155 -12.35 -8.29 0.38
CA LEU A 155 -13.74 -8.60 0.07
C LEU A 155 -13.94 -8.78 -1.45
N LEU A 156 -13.48 -7.83 -2.25
CA LEU A 156 -13.55 -7.92 -3.71
C LEU A 156 -12.80 -9.15 -4.24
N SER A 157 -11.64 -9.45 -3.68
CA SER A 157 -10.85 -10.63 -4.10
C SER A 157 -11.58 -11.94 -3.79
N GLN A 158 -12.30 -12.03 -2.69
CA GLN A 158 -13.13 -13.19 -2.37
C GLN A 158 -14.31 -13.36 -3.32
N MET A 159 -14.95 -12.26 -3.70
CA MET A 159 -16.11 -12.29 -4.60
C MET A 159 -15.71 -12.52 -6.06
N LEU A 160 -14.87 -11.67 -6.60
CA LEU A 160 -14.56 -11.58 -8.02
C LEU A 160 -13.30 -12.37 -8.43
N GLY A 161 -12.42 -12.66 -7.46
CA GLY A 161 -11.11 -13.24 -7.72
C GLY A 161 -10.03 -12.18 -7.93
N ARG A 162 -8.75 -12.60 -7.91
CA ARG A 162 -7.60 -11.71 -7.89
C ARG A 162 -7.53 -10.79 -9.11
N THR A 163 -7.67 -11.32 -10.31
CA THR A 163 -7.47 -10.55 -11.55
C THR A 163 -8.55 -9.49 -11.73
N VAL A 164 -9.83 -9.87 -11.55
CA VAL A 164 -10.95 -8.93 -11.69
C VAL A 164 -10.90 -7.87 -10.58
N MET A 165 -10.56 -8.26 -9.35
CA MET A 165 -10.37 -7.32 -8.23
C MET A 165 -9.30 -6.29 -8.56
N LEU A 166 -8.15 -6.69 -9.11
CA LEU A 166 -7.08 -5.77 -9.51
C LEU A 166 -7.57 -4.75 -10.54
N LEU A 167 -8.25 -5.20 -11.60
CA LEU A 167 -8.80 -4.30 -12.62
C LEU A 167 -9.80 -3.31 -12.04
N VAL A 168 -10.76 -3.80 -11.26
CA VAL A 168 -11.78 -2.95 -10.61
C VAL A 168 -11.13 -1.95 -9.66
N HIS A 169 -10.14 -2.40 -8.87
CA HIS A 169 -9.44 -1.53 -7.92
C HIS A 169 -8.67 -0.40 -8.63
N PHE A 170 -7.92 -0.72 -9.70
CA PHE A 170 -7.20 0.30 -10.47
C PHE A 170 -8.14 1.29 -11.12
N VAL A 171 -9.19 0.82 -11.79
CA VAL A 171 -10.19 1.69 -12.43
C VAL A 171 -10.84 2.62 -11.40
N LEU A 172 -11.26 2.10 -10.25
CA LEU A 172 -11.84 2.93 -9.19
C LEU A 172 -10.84 3.93 -8.62
N TYR A 173 -9.59 3.52 -8.44
CA TYR A 173 -8.54 4.39 -7.95
C TYR A 173 -8.25 5.54 -8.90
N ASP A 174 -8.10 5.26 -10.20
CA ASP A 174 -7.85 6.27 -11.24
C ASP A 174 -9.04 7.23 -11.38
N VAL A 175 -10.27 6.71 -11.36
CA VAL A 175 -11.48 7.53 -11.37
C VAL A 175 -11.50 8.46 -10.16
N MET A 176 -11.24 7.96 -8.96
CA MET A 176 -11.21 8.79 -7.75
C MET A 176 -10.07 9.80 -7.76
N ALA A 177 -8.90 9.44 -8.29
CA ALA A 177 -7.76 10.34 -8.43
C ALA A 177 -8.05 11.52 -9.37
N ILE A 178 -8.86 11.30 -10.41
CA ILE A 178 -9.28 12.35 -11.34
C ILE A 178 -10.40 13.20 -10.74
N PHE A 179 -11.43 12.58 -10.18
CA PHE A 179 -12.63 13.29 -9.72
C PHE A 179 -12.42 14.02 -8.39
N CYS A 180 -11.59 13.53 -7.48
CA CYS A 180 -11.40 14.15 -6.18
C CYS A 180 -10.79 15.56 -6.27
N PRO A 181 -9.72 15.82 -7.03
CA PRO A 181 -9.20 17.17 -7.25
C PRO A 181 -10.21 18.09 -7.98
N TYR A 182 -10.97 17.54 -8.93
CA TYR A 182 -11.97 18.29 -9.67
C TYR A 182 -13.13 18.75 -8.78
N LEU A 183 -13.64 17.86 -7.94
CA LEU A 183 -14.66 18.20 -6.95
C LEU A 183 -14.16 19.21 -5.91
N PHE A 184 -12.92 19.05 -5.44
CA PHE A 184 -12.29 20.01 -4.52
C PHE A 184 -12.16 21.39 -5.15
N PHE A 185 -11.75 21.46 -6.42
CA PHE A 185 -11.65 22.70 -7.17
C PHE A 185 -13.02 23.39 -7.32
N ILE A 186 -14.07 22.63 -7.71
CA ILE A 186 -15.43 23.15 -7.82
C ILE A 186 -15.95 23.67 -6.46
N CYS A 187 -15.79 22.90 -5.40
CA CYS A 187 -16.22 23.29 -4.05
C CYS A 187 -15.47 24.55 -3.56
N TYR A 188 -14.17 24.61 -3.80
CA TYR A 188 -13.35 25.76 -3.41
C TYR A 188 -13.74 27.04 -4.14
N PHE A 189 -13.98 26.97 -5.46
CA PHE A 189 -14.41 28.15 -6.23
C PHE A 189 -15.86 28.54 -5.98
N ARG A 190 -16.76 27.58 -5.77
CA ARG A 190 -18.17 27.86 -5.48
C ARG A 190 -18.34 28.52 -4.11
N GLY A 191 -17.58 28.12 -3.10
CA GLY A 191 -17.59 28.77 -1.79
C GLY A 191 -17.01 30.19 -1.77
N ARG A 192 -16.31 30.61 -2.85
CA ARG A 192 -15.72 31.94 -2.97
C ARG A 192 -16.55 32.89 -3.83
N SER A 193 -17.58 32.39 -4.51
CA SER A 193 -18.45 33.17 -5.41
C SER A 193 -19.76 33.61 -4.78
N GLU A 194 -19.97 33.44 -3.48
CA GLU A 194 -21.04 34.10 -2.76
C GLU A 194 -20.49 35.43 -2.18
N PRO A 195 -20.81 36.59 -2.80
CA PRO A 195 -20.55 37.89 -2.17
C PRO A 195 -21.54 38.10 -1.00
N GLU A 196 -21.00 38.58 0.12
CA GLU A 196 -21.82 39.15 1.22
C GLU A 196 -22.71 40.26 0.72
#